data_34f35804d654174ce73c964d69bf1fa9
#
_entry.id   34f35804d654174ce73c964d69bf1fa9
#
_cell.length_a   1.000
_cell.length_b   1.000
_cell.length_c   1.000
_cell.angle_alpha   90.00
_cell.angle_beta   90.00
_cell.angle_gamma   90.00
#
_symmetry.space_group_name_H-M   'P 1'
#
loop_
_entity.id
_entity.type
_entity.pdbx_description
1 polymer ?
#
loop_
_entity_poly.entity_id
_entity_poly.type
_entity_poly.pdbx_seq_one_letter_code
_entity_poly.pdbx_strand_id
1 'polypeptide(L)'
;MFKTKLMLSVGVLLLLAGCAGNKDYALVQTKSTDTQTTRVTDRSIEYRILPQDRLEISLYKDPAQSSDAMGANNNELGQSMNKNGVLVNAAGYVNLPLIGKVRVGGLSQSQASDRITAQYKKYLNTPTVYVEVLNKRLFVLGEVNKPGVVDIDKEKMTLFEAIAHAGDLTDSAVRNEIVILSNHPTRGMQMRTVNLTSFDTMRYASLMLRPNDIVYVKPNDWKQFRVASDNYTLPFVTIAKIAAPFVTLKYLSD
;
A
#
# COMPACT_ATOMS: atom_id res chain seq x y z
N MET A 1 -60.76 -12.98 -11.78
CA MET A 1 -59.72 -14.02 -11.60
C MET A 1 -58.58 -14.00 -12.65
N PHE A 2 -58.81 -13.62 -13.91
CA PHE A 2 -57.76 -13.61 -14.96
C PHE A 2 -56.74 -12.47 -14.78
N LYS A 3 -57.19 -11.27 -14.40
CA LYS A 3 -56.33 -10.08 -14.22
C LYS A 3 -55.34 -10.19 -13.02
N THR A 4 -55.75 -10.89 -11.96
CA THR A 4 -54.88 -11.11 -10.77
C THR A 4 -53.78 -12.15 -11.04
N LYS A 5 -54.08 -13.19 -11.82
CA LYS A 5 -53.05 -14.18 -12.24
C LYS A 5 -52.03 -13.61 -13.22
N LEU A 6 -52.47 -12.69 -14.08
CA LEU A 6 -51.59 -12.00 -15.01
C LEU A 6 -50.62 -11.03 -14.27
N MET A 7 -51.11 -10.28 -13.28
CA MET A 7 -50.24 -9.41 -12.45
C MET A 7 -49.25 -10.19 -11.61
N LEU A 8 -49.62 -11.34 -11.07
CA LEU A 8 -48.73 -12.20 -10.30
C LEU A 8 -47.66 -12.80 -11.19
N SER A 9 -47.95 -13.21 -12.43
CA SER A 9 -47.03 -13.75 -13.40
C SER A 9 -46.02 -12.71 -13.87
N VAL A 10 -46.43 -11.46 -14.10
CA VAL A 10 -45.51 -10.35 -14.47
C VAL A 10 -44.61 -9.97 -13.29
N GLY A 11 -45.13 -10.00 -12.06
CA GLY A 11 -44.30 -9.75 -10.84
C GLY A 11 -43.22 -10.81 -10.64
N VAL A 12 -43.50 -12.09 -10.88
CA VAL A 12 -42.53 -13.17 -10.79
C VAL A 12 -41.48 -13.11 -11.93
N LEU A 13 -41.86 -12.69 -13.13
CA LEU A 13 -40.96 -12.52 -14.28
C LEU A 13 -39.99 -11.37 -14.06
N LEU A 14 -40.39 -10.28 -13.39
CA LEU A 14 -39.56 -9.16 -13.05
C LEU A 14 -38.50 -9.50 -11.96
N LEU A 15 -38.82 -10.45 -11.07
CA LEU A 15 -37.89 -10.92 -10.04
C LEU A 15 -36.77 -11.84 -10.58
N LEU A 16 -36.96 -12.46 -11.75
CA LEU A 16 -36.00 -13.34 -12.39
C LEU A 16 -34.97 -12.59 -13.28
N ALA A 17 -35.22 -11.33 -13.61
CA ALA A 17 -34.29 -10.51 -14.43
C ALA A 17 -33.12 -9.92 -13.66
N GLY A 18 -32.97 -10.20 -12.36
CA GLY A 18 -32.03 -9.52 -11.46
C GLY A 18 -30.62 -10.09 -11.33
N CYS A 19 -30.25 -11.13 -12.09
CA CYS A 19 -28.88 -11.69 -12.00
C CYS A 19 -28.03 -11.31 -13.21
N ALA A 20 -27.80 -10.01 -13.44
CA ALA A 20 -26.67 -9.58 -14.25
C ALA A 20 -25.43 -9.65 -13.36
N GLY A 21 -24.64 -10.73 -13.50
CA GLY A 21 -23.38 -10.89 -12.78
C GLY A 21 -22.49 -9.67 -12.98
N ASN A 22 -22.09 -9.05 -11.88
CA ASN A 22 -21.25 -7.85 -11.91
C ASN A 22 -19.83 -8.26 -12.34
N LYS A 23 -19.47 -8.02 -13.61
CA LYS A 23 -18.16 -8.35 -14.19
C LYS A 23 -17.01 -7.62 -13.51
N ASP A 24 -17.31 -6.58 -12.73
CA ASP A 24 -16.33 -5.75 -12.02
C ASP A 24 -15.72 -6.45 -10.78
N TYR A 25 -16.24 -7.62 -10.43
CA TYR A 25 -15.74 -8.40 -9.27
C TYR A 25 -14.49 -9.21 -9.57
N ALA A 26 -14.26 -9.60 -10.82
CA ALA A 26 -13.09 -10.37 -11.20
C ALA A 26 -11.91 -9.45 -11.53
N LEU A 27 -10.74 -9.77 -10.97
CA LEU A 27 -9.48 -9.09 -11.27
C LEU A 27 -8.83 -9.71 -12.52
N VAL A 28 -7.94 -8.94 -13.16
CA VAL A 28 -7.02 -9.43 -14.21
C VAL A 28 -7.73 -10.10 -15.38
N GLN A 29 -8.83 -9.52 -15.86
CA GLN A 29 -9.53 -10.01 -17.05
C GLN A 29 -8.81 -9.51 -18.30
N THR A 30 -8.59 -10.41 -19.28
CA THR A 30 -8.07 -10.06 -20.61
C THR A 30 -9.18 -10.13 -21.65
N LYS A 31 -9.21 -9.17 -22.57
CA LYS A 31 -10.12 -9.16 -23.72
C LYS A 31 -9.48 -9.73 -24.99
N SER A 32 -8.15 -9.87 -25.00
CA SER A 32 -7.39 -10.37 -26.15
C SER A 32 -6.61 -11.64 -25.83
N THR A 33 -6.53 -12.53 -26.81
CA THR A 33 -5.77 -13.78 -26.74
C THR A 33 -4.26 -13.56 -26.94
N ASP A 34 -3.86 -12.36 -27.33
CA ASP A 34 -2.47 -11.99 -27.59
C ASP A 34 -1.81 -11.36 -26.35
N THR A 35 -1.15 -12.20 -25.58
CA THR A 35 -0.31 -11.76 -24.44
C THR A 35 1.04 -11.26 -24.98
N GLN A 36 1.09 -10.03 -25.44
CA GLN A 36 2.38 -9.38 -25.72
C GLN A 36 3.01 -8.94 -24.39
N THR A 37 3.98 -9.72 -23.96
CA THR A 37 4.80 -9.39 -22.77
C THR A 37 5.76 -8.25 -23.11
N THR A 38 5.31 -7.03 -22.96
CA THR A 38 6.20 -5.87 -23.09
C THR A 38 7.05 -5.76 -21.83
N ARG A 39 8.33 -6.11 -21.93
CA ARG A 39 9.32 -5.85 -20.86
C ARG A 39 9.49 -4.34 -20.73
N VAL A 40 8.85 -3.75 -19.74
CA VAL A 40 9.08 -2.36 -19.34
C VAL A 40 10.22 -2.33 -18.34
N THR A 41 11.41 -1.96 -18.80
CA THR A 41 12.55 -1.62 -17.93
C THR A 41 12.30 -0.25 -17.33
N ASP A 42 11.65 -0.20 -16.16
CA ASP A 42 11.45 1.06 -15.46
C ASP A 42 12.65 1.37 -14.57
N ARG A 43 13.57 2.19 -15.11
CA ARG A 43 14.73 2.75 -14.39
C ARG A 43 14.37 3.89 -13.44
N SER A 44 13.10 4.30 -13.38
CA SER A 44 12.70 5.56 -12.72
C SER A 44 12.28 5.41 -11.25
N ILE A 45 12.32 4.20 -10.68
CA ILE A 45 11.76 3.91 -9.34
C ILE A 45 12.87 3.62 -8.32
N GLU A 46 14.03 4.23 -8.46
CA GLU A 46 15.04 4.18 -7.41
C GLU A 46 14.63 5.10 -6.26
N TYR A 47 14.55 4.56 -5.04
CA TYR A 47 14.22 5.35 -3.86
C TYR A 47 15.34 6.35 -3.56
N ARG A 48 14.95 7.57 -3.22
CA ARG A 48 15.87 8.61 -2.76
C ARG A 48 15.63 8.91 -1.30
N ILE A 49 16.69 8.91 -0.53
CA ILE A 49 16.69 9.16 0.90
C ILE A 49 16.04 10.52 1.18
N LEU A 50 15.07 10.52 2.09
CA LEU A 50 14.31 11.70 2.51
C LEU A 50 14.70 12.11 3.94
N PRO A 51 14.45 13.37 4.34
CA PRO A 51 14.46 13.75 5.74
C PRO A 51 13.53 12.86 6.55
N GLN A 52 13.93 12.51 7.79
CA GLN A 52 13.27 11.58 8.71
C GLN A 52 13.42 10.09 8.35
N ASP A 53 14.15 9.75 7.29
CA ASP A 53 14.54 8.36 7.08
C ASP A 53 15.52 7.90 8.17
N ARG A 54 15.44 6.61 8.49
CA ARG A 54 16.39 5.93 9.36
C ARG A 54 17.27 5.04 8.50
N LEU A 55 18.57 5.29 8.56
CA LEU A 55 19.54 4.56 7.76
C LEU A 55 20.31 3.58 8.64
N GLU A 56 20.30 2.31 8.27
CA GLU A 56 21.35 1.41 8.74
C GLU A 56 22.59 1.67 7.93
N ILE A 57 23.69 1.93 8.62
CA ILE A 57 24.99 2.22 8.01
C ILE A 57 25.99 1.25 8.58
N SER A 58 26.44 0.30 7.76
CA SER A 58 27.42 -0.71 8.11
C SER A 58 28.77 -0.36 7.49
N LEU A 59 29.78 -0.21 8.33
CA LEU A 59 31.14 0.12 7.93
C LEU A 59 32.05 -1.10 8.10
N TYR A 60 32.70 -1.51 7.03
CA TYR A 60 33.70 -2.58 7.00
C TYR A 60 35.07 -1.96 6.72
N LYS A 61 36.06 -2.30 7.53
CA LYS A 61 37.45 -1.80 7.37
C LYS A 61 38.23 -2.58 6.33
N ASP A 62 37.96 -3.85 6.15
CA ASP A 62 38.61 -4.76 5.23
C ASP A 62 37.59 -5.68 4.56
N PRO A 63 37.59 -5.79 3.22
CA PRO A 63 36.65 -6.72 2.52
C PRO A 63 36.87 -8.18 2.90
N ALA A 64 38.06 -8.58 3.35
CA ALA A 64 38.37 -9.94 3.77
C ALA A 64 37.68 -10.31 5.11
N GLN A 65 37.38 -9.33 5.94
CA GLN A 65 36.67 -9.58 7.24
C GLN A 65 35.16 -9.70 7.09
N SER A 66 34.61 -9.39 5.93
CA SER A 66 33.18 -9.52 5.67
C SER A 66 32.73 -10.97 5.47
N SER A 67 33.63 -11.90 5.12
CA SER A 67 33.35 -13.33 4.97
C SER A 67 33.29 -14.10 6.29
N ASP A 68 34.01 -13.64 7.32
CA ASP A 68 34.08 -14.31 8.63
C ASP A 68 32.99 -13.81 9.60
N ALA A 69 32.30 -12.71 9.29
CA ALA A 69 31.26 -12.13 10.14
C ALA A 69 29.93 -12.92 10.14
N MET A 70 29.84 -14.00 9.35
CA MET A 70 28.68 -14.90 9.38
C MET A 70 28.70 -15.91 10.54
N GLY A 71 29.75 -15.95 11.36
CA GLY A 71 29.89 -17.04 12.33
C GLY A 71 30.53 -16.75 13.69
N ALA A 72 30.98 -15.56 14.04
CA ALA A 72 31.61 -15.35 15.34
C ALA A 72 31.34 -13.96 15.95
N ASN A 73 30.74 -14.00 17.10
CA ASN A 73 30.81 -13.07 18.23
C ASN A 73 31.57 -11.75 18.03
N ASN A 74 30.79 -10.68 18.04
CA ASN A 74 31.07 -9.43 18.76
C ASN A 74 32.54 -9.13 19.01
N ASN A 75 33.13 -8.33 18.18
CA ASN A 75 33.85 -7.17 18.70
C ASN A 75 34.45 -6.38 17.56
N GLU A 76 33.99 -5.14 17.50
CA GLU A 76 34.71 -3.95 17.10
C GLU A 76 34.78 -3.66 15.61
N LEU A 77 33.88 -2.77 15.20
CA LEU A 77 33.83 -1.93 13.99
C LEU A 77 33.16 -2.52 12.72
N GLY A 78 32.51 -3.66 12.80
CA GLY A 78 31.44 -4.06 11.90
C GLY A 78 30.06 -3.89 12.53
N GLN A 79 29.96 -3.16 13.63
CA GLN A 79 28.67 -2.90 14.27
C GLN A 79 27.88 -1.93 13.41
N SER A 80 26.70 -2.36 13.01
CA SER A 80 25.60 -1.47 12.68
C SER A 80 25.61 -0.33 13.71
N MET A 81 25.90 0.90 13.29
CA MET A 81 26.17 2.04 14.16
C MET A 81 25.00 2.38 15.09
N ASN A 82 23.89 1.72 14.96
CA ASN A 82 22.77 1.70 15.89
C ASN A 82 21.75 0.68 15.37
N LYS A 83 21.32 -0.27 16.19
CA LYS A 83 20.23 -1.22 15.84
C LYS A 83 18.94 -0.51 15.40
N ASN A 84 18.77 0.75 15.79
CA ASN A 84 17.63 1.58 15.39
C ASN A 84 17.92 2.50 14.19
N GLY A 85 19.08 2.36 13.55
CA GLY A 85 19.51 3.22 12.44
C GLY A 85 19.82 4.67 12.84
N VAL A 86 20.51 5.37 11.95
CA VAL A 86 20.87 6.79 12.09
C VAL A 86 19.78 7.63 11.40
N LEU A 87 19.24 8.61 12.11
CA LEU A 87 18.18 9.49 11.59
C LEU A 87 18.76 10.53 10.63
N VAL A 88 18.16 10.65 9.46
CA VAL A 88 18.39 11.77 8.53
C VAL A 88 17.67 13.00 9.03
N ASN A 89 18.38 14.08 9.33
CA ASN A 89 17.79 15.30 9.84
C ASN A 89 16.99 16.06 8.77
N ALA A 90 16.26 17.12 9.17
CA ALA A 90 15.42 17.91 8.26
C ALA A 90 16.21 18.54 7.08
N ALA A 91 17.50 18.79 7.24
CA ALA A 91 18.37 19.33 6.19
C ALA A 91 19.00 18.24 5.30
N GLY A 92 18.68 16.97 5.50
CA GLY A 92 19.17 15.85 4.72
C GLY A 92 20.58 15.36 5.12
N TYR A 93 21.02 15.60 6.36
CA TYR A 93 22.31 15.15 6.86
C TYR A 93 22.16 14.03 7.88
N VAL A 94 23.15 13.14 7.88
CA VAL A 94 23.42 12.19 8.97
C VAL A 94 24.69 12.60 9.70
N ASN A 95 24.78 12.29 11.00
CA ASN A 95 25.97 12.52 11.81
C ASN A 95 26.64 11.19 12.10
N LEU A 96 27.88 11.03 11.64
CA LEU A 96 28.63 9.78 11.71
C LEU A 96 29.93 9.97 12.48
N PRO A 97 30.37 8.96 13.25
CA PRO A 97 31.66 9.00 13.93
C PRO A 97 32.80 9.27 12.95
N LEU A 98 33.86 9.93 13.41
CA LEU A 98 35.08 10.31 12.66
C LEU A 98 34.83 11.35 11.56
N ILE A 99 33.82 11.22 10.74
CA ILE A 99 33.58 12.06 9.55
C ILE A 99 32.55 13.17 9.75
N GLY A 100 31.84 13.14 10.91
CA GLY A 100 30.88 14.19 11.27
C GLY A 100 29.63 14.18 10.37
N LYS A 101 29.20 15.38 9.94
CA LYS A 101 27.97 15.57 9.16
C LYS A 101 28.18 15.25 7.68
N VAL A 102 27.38 14.31 7.15
CA VAL A 102 27.40 13.94 5.73
C VAL A 102 26.00 14.15 5.14
N ARG A 103 25.91 14.84 4.00
CA ARG A 103 24.66 15.06 3.29
C ARG A 103 24.28 13.81 2.48
N VAL A 104 23.15 13.20 2.81
CA VAL A 104 22.62 11.99 2.14
C VAL A 104 21.25 12.21 1.54
N GLY A 105 20.54 13.24 1.95
CA GLY A 105 19.20 13.56 1.44
C GLY A 105 19.19 13.78 -0.07
N GLY A 106 18.24 13.14 -0.77
CA GLY A 106 18.11 13.15 -2.23
C GLY A 106 19.01 12.16 -2.98
N LEU A 107 19.89 11.46 -2.29
CA LEU A 107 20.73 10.40 -2.87
C LEU A 107 20.01 9.06 -2.85
N SER A 108 20.37 8.16 -3.77
CA SER A 108 20.02 6.74 -3.63
C SER A 108 20.88 6.09 -2.54
N GLN A 109 20.52 4.86 -2.13
CA GLN A 109 21.28 4.11 -1.12
C GLN A 109 22.72 3.89 -1.60
N SER A 110 22.90 3.54 -2.89
CA SER A 110 24.23 3.34 -3.47
C SER A 110 25.04 4.65 -3.50
N GLN A 111 24.45 5.76 -3.94
CA GLN A 111 25.11 7.07 -3.95
C GLN A 111 25.48 7.56 -2.55
N ALA A 112 24.64 7.29 -1.55
CA ALA A 112 24.92 7.61 -0.15
C ALA A 112 26.09 6.76 0.38
N SER A 113 26.09 5.46 0.07
CA SER A 113 27.19 4.54 0.37
C SER A 113 28.51 5.03 -0.19
N ASP A 114 28.58 5.36 -1.48
CA ASP A 114 29.78 5.87 -2.14
C ASP A 114 30.27 7.18 -1.50
N ARG A 115 29.34 8.10 -1.21
CA ARG A 115 29.68 9.39 -0.57
C ARG A 115 30.26 9.21 0.81
N ILE A 116 29.64 8.34 1.64
CA ILE A 116 30.11 8.08 3.00
C ILE A 116 31.47 7.35 2.94
N THR A 117 31.62 6.36 2.06
CA THR A 117 32.88 5.66 1.82
C THR A 117 34.00 6.62 1.46
N ALA A 118 33.78 7.57 0.54
CA ALA A 118 34.76 8.57 0.15
C ALA A 118 35.19 9.46 1.31
N GLN A 119 34.32 9.78 2.27
CA GLN A 119 34.69 10.54 3.46
C GLN A 119 35.53 9.70 4.43
N TYR A 120 35.16 8.41 4.63
CA TYR A 120 35.92 7.51 5.50
C TYR A 120 37.33 7.18 4.98
N LYS A 121 37.55 7.19 3.65
CA LYS A 121 38.89 6.99 3.03
C LYS A 121 39.96 7.99 3.52
N LYS A 122 39.53 9.12 4.11
CA LYS A 122 40.48 10.08 4.71
C LYS A 122 41.08 9.60 6.03
N TYR A 123 40.43 8.64 6.68
CA TYR A 123 40.78 8.15 8.01
C TYR A 123 41.05 6.65 8.05
N LEU A 124 40.59 5.90 7.05
CA LEU A 124 40.70 4.44 6.97
C LEU A 124 41.25 4.03 5.62
N ASN A 125 42.03 2.94 5.57
CA ASN A 125 42.74 2.54 4.34
C ASN A 125 41.82 1.95 3.27
N THR A 126 40.89 1.03 3.60
CA THR A 126 40.01 0.36 2.63
C THR A 126 38.59 0.26 3.16
N PRO A 127 37.95 1.39 3.50
CA PRO A 127 36.59 1.31 4.04
C PRO A 127 35.61 0.94 2.95
N THR A 128 34.63 0.07 3.30
CA THR A 128 33.45 -0.20 2.51
C THR A 128 32.23 0.09 3.37
N VAL A 129 31.29 0.86 2.84
CA VAL A 129 30.08 1.24 3.55
C VAL A 129 28.86 0.68 2.83
N TYR A 130 27.93 0.13 3.56
CA TYR A 130 26.59 -0.22 3.08
C TYR A 130 25.57 0.68 3.76
N VAL A 131 24.60 1.15 2.98
CA VAL A 131 23.51 2.02 3.48
C VAL A 131 22.18 1.38 3.11
N GLU A 132 21.34 1.16 4.09
CA GLU A 132 19.96 0.69 3.92
C GLU A 132 18.97 1.62 4.63
N VAL A 133 17.80 1.84 4.03
CA VAL A 133 16.71 2.60 4.65
C VAL A 133 15.81 1.63 5.39
N LEU A 134 15.70 1.78 6.71
CA LEU A 134 14.98 0.85 7.59
C LEU A 134 13.48 1.11 7.68
N ASN A 135 13.03 2.35 7.53
CA ASN A 135 11.65 2.75 7.78
C ASN A 135 10.85 3.03 6.51
N LYS A 136 11.14 2.28 5.45
CA LYS A 136 10.34 2.34 4.22
C LYS A 136 8.94 1.80 4.50
N ARG A 137 7.91 2.60 4.21
CA ARG A 137 6.51 2.23 4.44
C ARG A 137 5.61 2.87 3.40
N LEU A 138 4.41 2.33 3.24
CA LEU A 138 3.33 2.92 2.47
C LEU A 138 2.02 2.85 3.27
N PHE A 139 1.00 3.51 2.76
CA PHE A 139 -0.30 3.59 3.41
C PHE A 139 -1.35 2.98 2.50
N VAL A 140 -2.14 2.04 3.02
CA VAL A 140 -3.29 1.47 2.30
C VAL A 140 -4.56 1.86 3.04
N LEU A 141 -5.44 2.58 2.37
CA LEU A 141 -6.63 3.18 2.94
C LEU A 141 -7.88 2.84 2.12
N GLY A 142 -9.03 2.92 2.75
CA GLY A 142 -10.35 2.73 2.12
C GLY A 142 -10.83 1.28 2.18
N GLU A 143 -11.36 0.77 1.08
CA GLU A 143 -12.05 -0.52 1.01
C GLU A 143 -11.10 -1.72 0.91
N VAL A 144 -10.31 -1.92 1.94
CA VAL A 144 -9.48 -3.10 2.20
C VAL A 144 -9.82 -3.68 3.58
N ASN A 145 -9.54 -4.96 3.81
CA ASN A 145 -9.91 -5.60 5.08
C ASN A 145 -9.09 -5.09 6.28
N LYS A 146 -7.84 -4.67 6.06
CA LYS A 146 -6.94 -4.15 7.08
C LYS A 146 -6.29 -2.85 6.60
N PRO A 147 -7.01 -1.71 6.62
CA PRO A 147 -6.42 -0.43 6.24
C PRO A 147 -5.36 -0.02 7.27
N GLY A 148 -4.25 0.56 6.80
CA GLY A 148 -3.17 0.98 7.68
C GLY A 148 -1.85 1.21 6.99
N VAL A 149 -0.79 1.13 7.79
CA VAL A 149 0.60 1.21 7.34
C VAL A 149 1.08 -0.17 6.94
N VAL A 150 1.77 -0.24 5.80
CA VAL A 150 2.45 -1.45 5.31
C VAL A 150 3.95 -1.14 5.22
N ASP A 151 4.74 -1.89 5.96
CA ASP A 151 6.20 -1.77 5.92
C ASP A 151 6.75 -2.43 4.65
N ILE A 152 7.79 -1.83 4.08
CA ILE A 152 8.44 -2.33 2.87
C ILE A 152 9.82 -2.87 3.25
N ASP A 153 9.95 -4.18 3.27
CA ASP A 153 11.18 -4.92 3.57
C ASP A 153 12.10 -5.11 2.34
N LYS A 154 11.64 -4.69 1.16
CA LYS A 154 12.32 -4.83 -0.13
C LYS A 154 12.68 -3.46 -0.71
N GLU A 155 13.38 -3.47 -1.84
CA GLU A 155 13.58 -2.22 -2.60
C GLU A 155 12.29 -1.71 -3.26
N LYS A 156 11.43 -2.62 -3.67
CA LYS A 156 10.21 -2.32 -4.43
C LYS A 156 9.05 -3.18 -3.95
N MET A 157 7.88 -2.60 -3.88
CA MET A 157 6.63 -3.30 -3.59
C MET A 157 5.63 -3.02 -4.71
N THR A 158 4.86 -4.03 -5.09
CA THR A 158 3.79 -3.89 -6.07
C THR A 158 2.47 -3.53 -5.40
N LEU A 159 1.54 -2.96 -6.17
CA LEU A 159 0.18 -2.69 -5.71
C LEU A 159 -0.53 -3.96 -5.22
N PHE A 160 -0.31 -5.10 -5.90
CA PHE A 160 -0.90 -6.38 -5.47
C PHE A 160 -0.35 -6.86 -4.13
N GLU A 161 0.98 -6.73 -3.91
CA GLU A 161 1.58 -7.05 -2.61
C GLU A 161 1.02 -6.15 -1.50
N ALA A 162 0.88 -4.85 -1.75
CA ALA A 162 0.32 -3.91 -0.78
C ALA A 162 -1.14 -4.25 -0.43
N ILE A 163 -1.96 -4.60 -1.42
CA ILE A 163 -3.35 -5.04 -1.21
C ILE A 163 -3.38 -6.36 -0.42
N ALA A 164 -2.50 -7.31 -0.75
CA ALA A 164 -2.41 -8.58 -0.02
C ALA A 164 -2.01 -8.37 1.46
N HIS A 165 -1.05 -7.47 1.73
CA HIS A 165 -0.70 -7.07 3.11
C HIS A 165 -1.87 -6.43 3.86
N ALA A 166 -2.71 -5.67 3.14
CA ALA A 166 -3.93 -5.08 3.68
C ALA A 166 -5.11 -6.09 3.78
N GLY A 167 -4.85 -7.39 3.59
CA GLY A 167 -5.83 -8.46 3.72
C GLY A 167 -6.87 -8.54 2.62
N ASP A 168 -6.51 -8.05 1.43
CA ASP A 168 -7.33 -7.99 0.22
C ASP A 168 -8.42 -6.90 0.22
N LEU A 169 -9.05 -6.72 -0.93
CA LEU A 169 -10.13 -5.76 -1.17
C LEU A 169 -11.44 -6.24 -0.54
N THR A 170 -12.23 -5.32 0.00
CA THR A 170 -13.58 -5.67 0.47
C THR A 170 -14.55 -5.88 -0.70
N ASP A 171 -15.72 -6.43 -0.41
CA ASP A 171 -16.81 -6.59 -1.38
C ASP A 171 -17.30 -5.26 -1.94
N SER A 172 -17.15 -4.19 -1.18
CA SER A 172 -17.56 -2.84 -1.56
C SER A 172 -16.48 -2.05 -2.28
N ALA A 173 -15.32 -2.65 -2.57
CA ALA A 173 -14.20 -1.98 -3.21
C ALA A 173 -14.43 -1.73 -4.72
N VAL A 174 -14.14 -0.53 -5.18
CA VAL A 174 -14.05 -0.19 -6.60
C VAL A 174 -12.71 -0.67 -7.15
N ARG A 175 -12.73 -1.76 -7.95
CA ARG A 175 -11.53 -2.45 -8.45
C ARG A 175 -10.96 -1.85 -9.73
N ASN A 176 -11.76 -1.14 -10.48
CA ASN A 176 -11.38 -0.52 -11.75
C ASN A 176 -10.72 0.86 -11.59
N GLU A 177 -10.67 1.39 -10.37
CA GLU A 177 -10.11 2.72 -10.09
C GLU A 177 -9.42 2.76 -8.71
N ILE A 178 -8.27 2.10 -8.59
CA ILE A 178 -7.41 2.22 -7.41
C ILE A 178 -6.58 3.51 -7.54
N VAL A 179 -6.69 4.39 -6.58
CA VAL A 179 -5.97 5.67 -6.56
C VAL A 179 -4.64 5.51 -5.82
N ILE A 180 -3.57 5.99 -6.43
CA ILE A 180 -2.24 6.03 -5.80
C ILE A 180 -1.77 7.48 -5.78
N LEU A 181 -1.50 7.99 -4.58
CA LEU A 181 -0.93 9.30 -4.35
C LEU A 181 0.55 9.15 -4.00
N SER A 182 1.40 9.81 -4.78
CA SER A 182 2.86 9.79 -4.61
C SER A 182 3.37 11.20 -4.42
N ASN A 183 4.24 11.41 -3.44
CA ASN A 183 4.92 12.70 -3.29
C ASN A 183 6.23 12.71 -4.09
N HIS A 184 6.31 13.58 -5.09
CA HIS A 184 7.52 13.74 -5.89
C HIS A 184 8.31 14.97 -5.44
N PRO A 185 9.63 14.87 -5.19
CA PRO A 185 10.44 15.97 -4.63
C PRO A 185 10.35 17.29 -5.40
N THR A 186 10.19 17.22 -6.73
CA THR A 186 10.16 18.42 -7.61
C THR A 186 8.80 18.77 -8.15
N ARG A 187 7.85 17.81 -8.19
CA ARG A 187 6.53 17.98 -8.81
C ARG A 187 5.38 18.02 -7.79
N GLY A 188 5.71 17.87 -6.50
CA GLY A 188 4.71 17.79 -5.43
C GLY A 188 3.88 16.51 -5.47
N MET A 189 2.68 16.56 -4.90
CA MET A 189 1.77 15.41 -4.84
C MET A 189 1.24 15.07 -6.24
N GLN A 190 1.43 13.84 -6.65
CA GLN A 190 0.94 13.29 -7.92
C GLN A 190 -0.08 12.20 -7.65
N MET A 191 -1.15 12.19 -8.42
CA MET A 191 -2.19 11.16 -8.39
C MET A 191 -2.13 10.33 -9.67
N ARG A 192 -2.23 9.02 -9.53
CA ARG A 192 -2.43 8.08 -10.64
C ARG A 192 -3.50 7.07 -10.28
N THR A 193 -4.20 6.54 -11.28
CA THR A 193 -5.20 5.49 -11.10
C THR A 193 -4.76 4.22 -11.79
N VAL A 194 -5.11 3.09 -11.19
CA VAL A 194 -4.85 1.75 -11.71
C VAL A 194 -6.14 0.97 -11.77
N ASN A 195 -6.42 0.37 -12.92
CA ASN A 195 -7.53 -0.54 -13.11
C ASN A 195 -7.04 -1.97 -12.92
N LEU A 196 -7.52 -2.65 -11.86
CA LEU A 196 -7.16 -4.04 -11.56
C LEU A 196 -8.06 -5.07 -12.27
N THR A 197 -9.17 -4.65 -12.89
CA THR A 197 -10.09 -5.57 -13.59
C THR A 197 -9.62 -5.93 -14.99
N SER A 198 -8.80 -5.10 -15.63
CA SER A 198 -8.34 -5.27 -17.00
C SER A 198 -6.84 -5.46 -17.07
N PHE A 199 -6.41 -6.65 -17.49
CA PHE A 199 -5.00 -6.98 -17.72
C PHE A 199 -4.38 -6.13 -18.82
N ASP A 200 -5.13 -5.87 -19.91
CA ASP A 200 -4.65 -5.15 -21.08
C ASP A 200 -4.26 -3.68 -20.78
N THR A 201 -4.85 -3.10 -19.75
CA THR A 201 -4.57 -1.73 -19.32
C THR A 201 -3.53 -1.63 -18.21
N MET A 202 -3.16 -2.76 -17.59
CA MET A 202 -2.16 -2.81 -16.54
C MET A 202 -0.76 -2.74 -17.12
N ARG A 203 -0.02 -1.70 -16.75
CA ARG A 203 1.42 -1.59 -17.04
C ARG A 203 2.19 -1.93 -15.78
N TYR A 204 3.22 -2.75 -15.90
CA TYR A 204 4.07 -3.11 -14.76
C TYR A 204 4.56 -1.88 -13.99
N ALA A 205 4.98 -0.83 -14.71
CA ALA A 205 5.41 0.42 -14.10
C ALA A 205 4.31 1.12 -13.26
N SER A 206 3.02 0.98 -13.66
CA SER A 206 1.90 1.56 -12.90
C SER A 206 1.58 0.79 -11.62
N LEU A 207 2.00 -0.47 -11.53
CA LEU A 207 1.80 -1.32 -10.38
C LEU A 207 2.87 -1.12 -9.29
N MET A 208 4.02 -0.53 -9.63
CA MET A 208 5.10 -0.32 -8.66
C MET A 208 4.78 0.85 -7.73
N LEU A 209 4.91 0.60 -6.44
CA LEU A 209 4.74 1.59 -5.38
C LEU A 209 6.11 2.09 -4.89
N ARG A 210 6.12 3.31 -4.42
CA ARG A 210 7.27 3.96 -3.78
C ARG A 210 7.03 4.06 -2.28
N PRO A 211 8.08 4.06 -1.46
CA PRO A 211 7.92 4.42 -0.06
C PRO A 211 7.21 5.76 0.11
N ASN A 212 6.33 5.82 1.10
CA ASN A 212 5.41 6.93 1.39
C ASN A 212 4.29 7.16 0.36
N ASP A 213 4.07 6.24 -0.60
CA ASP A 213 2.86 6.26 -1.41
C ASP A 213 1.63 5.96 -0.56
N ILE A 214 0.51 6.57 -0.94
CA ILE A 214 -0.80 6.29 -0.36
C ILE A 214 -1.64 5.59 -1.42
N VAL A 215 -2.01 4.36 -1.14
CA VAL A 215 -2.96 3.57 -1.94
C VAL A 215 -4.34 3.78 -1.34
N TYR A 216 -5.27 4.33 -2.10
CA TYR A 216 -6.64 4.53 -1.68
C TYR A 216 -7.62 3.75 -2.55
N VAL A 217 -8.37 2.88 -1.90
CA VAL A 217 -9.40 2.05 -2.52
C VAL A 217 -10.76 2.69 -2.24
N LYS A 218 -11.43 3.15 -3.29
CA LYS A 218 -12.73 3.81 -3.16
C LYS A 218 -13.84 2.82 -2.80
N PRO A 219 -14.84 3.23 -1.98
CA PRO A 219 -16.08 2.48 -1.83
C PRO A 219 -16.96 2.63 -3.07
N ASN A 220 -17.74 1.60 -3.38
CA ASN A 220 -18.75 1.67 -4.42
C ASN A 220 -19.98 2.51 -3.96
N ASP A 221 -20.81 2.92 -4.92
CA ASP A 221 -21.97 3.76 -4.66
C ASP A 221 -23.00 3.08 -3.74
N TRP A 222 -23.10 1.75 -3.81
CA TRP A 222 -23.99 0.98 -2.95
C TRP A 222 -23.62 1.08 -1.47
N LYS A 223 -22.31 1.07 -1.15
CA LYS A 223 -21.88 1.28 0.23
C LYS A 223 -22.18 2.70 0.71
N GLN A 224 -21.97 3.70 -0.14
CA GLN A 224 -22.30 5.08 0.18
C GLN A 224 -23.79 5.23 0.45
N PHE A 225 -24.64 4.63 -0.40
CA PHE A 225 -26.07 4.61 -0.20
C PHE A 225 -26.47 3.90 1.10
N ARG A 226 -25.88 2.74 1.39
CA ARG A 226 -26.14 1.98 2.63
C ARG A 226 -25.79 2.78 3.88
N VAL A 227 -24.60 3.39 3.93
CA VAL A 227 -24.19 4.25 5.05
C VAL A 227 -25.13 5.44 5.22
N ALA A 228 -25.56 6.06 4.12
CA ALA A 228 -26.56 7.13 4.17
C ALA A 228 -27.91 6.62 4.67
N SER A 229 -28.39 5.47 4.17
CA SER A 229 -29.69 4.91 4.58
C SER A 229 -29.72 4.45 6.03
N ASP A 230 -28.62 3.90 6.56
CA ASP A 230 -28.54 3.47 7.96
C ASP A 230 -28.76 4.64 8.92
N ASN A 231 -28.31 5.84 8.57
CA ASN A 231 -28.56 7.05 9.36
C ASN A 231 -30.05 7.42 9.43
N TYR A 232 -30.84 7.08 8.40
CA TYR A 232 -32.29 7.36 8.36
C TYR A 232 -33.11 6.21 8.91
N THR A 233 -32.66 4.95 8.84
CA THR A 233 -33.44 3.77 9.27
C THR A 233 -33.29 3.46 10.75
N LEU A 234 -32.22 3.86 11.41
CA LEU A 234 -32.00 3.63 12.85
C LEU A 234 -33.19 4.05 13.74
N PRO A 235 -33.77 5.26 13.59
CA PRO A 235 -34.93 5.64 14.42
C PRO A 235 -36.16 4.75 14.18
N PHE A 236 -36.42 4.32 12.94
CA PHE A 236 -37.58 3.46 12.62
C PHE A 236 -37.41 2.03 13.14
N VAL A 237 -36.20 1.46 13.06
CA VAL A 237 -35.90 0.13 13.63
C VAL A 237 -36.05 0.14 15.14
N THR A 238 -35.66 1.22 15.81
CA THR A 238 -35.80 1.37 17.26
C THR A 238 -37.27 1.45 17.66
N ILE A 239 -38.08 2.22 16.93
CA ILE A 239 -39.52 2.32 17.16
C ILE A 239 -40.18 0.97 16.92
N ALA A 240 -39.83 0.23 15.86
CA ALA A 240 -40.38 -1.09 15.58
C ALA A 240 -40.08 -2.10 16.68
N LYS A 241 -38.88 -2.11 17.24
CA LYS A 241 -38.48 -2.97 18.36
C LYS A 241 -39.23 -2.65 19.65
N ILE A 242 -39.52 -1.38 19.89
CA ILE A 242 -40.33 -0.94 21.06
C ILE A 242 -41.80 -1.28 20.87
N ALA A 243 -42.35 -1.17 19.66
CA ALA A 243 -43.75 -1.43 19.37
C ALA A 243 -44.11 -2.93 19.28
N ALA A 244 -43.13 -3.78 18.90
CA ALA A 244 -43.39 -5.22 18.72
C ALA A 244 -44.03 -5.92 19.92
N PRO A 245 -43.61 -5.71 21.19
CA PRO A 245 -44.23 -6.36 22.35
C PRO A 245 -45.68 -5.91 22.60
N PHE A 246 -46.03 -4.68 22.21
CA PHE A 246 -47.40 -4.17 22.39
C PHE A 246 -48.40 -4.76 21.36
N VAL A 247 -47.93 -5.08 20.17
CA VAL A 247 -48.73 -5.73 19.11
C VAL A 247 -49.04 -7.17 19.50
N THR A 248 -48.05 -7.91 20.02
CA THR A 248 -48.25 -9.30 20.47
C THR A 248 -49.19 -9.42 21.69
N LEU A 249 -49.15 -8.44 22.60
CA LEU A 249 -50.07 -8.43 23.76
C LEU A 249 -51.55 -8.25 23.35
N LYS A 250 -51.78 -7.48 22.28
CA LYS A 250 -53.16 -7.29 21.77
C LYS A 250 -53.75 -8.54 21.12
N TYR A 251 -52.94 -9.38 20.51
CA TYR A 251 -53.37 -10.67 19.92
C TYR A 251 -53.55 -11.80 20.95
N LEU A 252 -53.06 -11.63 22.18
CA LEU A 252 -53.22 -12.60 23.27
C LEU A 252 -54.35 -12.26 24.21
N SER A 253 -55.03 -11.10 24.02
CA SER A 253 -56.14 -10.64 24.87
C SER A 253 -57.50 -10.77 24.20
N ASP A 254 -57.60 -11.25 22.96
CA ASP A 254 -58.81 -11.69 22.25
C ASP A 254 -58.82 -13.23 22.16
#